data_c55dbc290ca221e51719ae18722e4b7c
#
_entry.id   c55dbc290ca221e51719ae18722e4b7c
#
_cell.length_a   1.000
_cell.length_b   1.000
_cell.length_c   1.000
_cell.angle_alpha   90.00
_cell.angle_beta   90.00
_cell.angle_gamma   90.00
#
_symmetry.space_group_name_H-M   'P 1'
#
loop_
_entity.id
_entity.type
_entity.pdbx_description
1 polymer ?
#
loop_
_entity_poly.entity_id
_entity_poly.type
_entity_poly.pdbx_seq_one_letter_code
_entity_poly.pdbx_strand_id
1 'polypeptide(L)'
;ETSITGSSYVVADEIVEATLKMDELAKILRRNRMNEGAISFDKVEVKFNIDQEGEPEGVYFKIAKDANHLIEEFMLLANRKVAEYIGKQKKTFIYRIHDEPNEDKLIAMQNVIAKFGYKIDFRNKGDISKSLNALMEEVSGKKEQNLIDTLAIRSMSKAKYSTDNIGHYGLAFDYYSHFTSP
;
A
#
# COMPACT_ATOMS: atom_id res chain seq x y z
N GLU A 1 21.27 -14.00 9.99
CA GLU A 1 20.29 -12.97 10.38
C GLU A 1 19.75 -13.24 11.76
N THR A 2 19.71 -12.22 12.59
CA THR A 2 19.32 -12.33 14.00
C THR A 2 17.79 -12.30 14.10
N SER A 3 17.20 -13.32 14.71
CA SER A 3 15.78 -13.28 15.04
C SER A 3 15.52 -12.25 16.17
N ILE A 4 14.24 -11.94 16.42
CA ILE A 4 13.81 -11.06 17.52
C ILE A 4 14.30 -11.60 18.89
N THR A 5 14.58 -12.90 18.99
CA THR A 5 15.09 -13.57 20.21
C THR A 5 16.63 -13.59 20.29
N GLY A 6 17.33 -13.01 19.33
CA GLY A 6 18.80 -13.03 19.29
C GLY A 6 19.42 -14.37 18.87
N SER A 7 18.60 -15.37 18.52
CA SER A 7 19.08 -16.66 18.02
C SER A 7 19.44 -16.55 16.54
N SER A 8 20.58 -17.09 16.13
CA SER A 8 20.95 -17.24 14.73
C SER A 8 20.35 -18.54 14.18
N TYR A 9 19.65 -18.44 13.06
CA TYR A 9 19.18 -19.62 12.33
C TYR A 9 20.12 -19.91 11.17
N VAL A 10 20.49 -21.17 11.03
CA VAL A 10 21.17 -21.65 9.81
C VAL A 10 20.08 -21.98 8.80
N VAL A 11 20.03 -21.22 7.73
CA VAL A 11 19.12 -21.45 6.60
C VAL A 11 19.90 -22.11 5.49
N ALA A 12 19.33 -23.13 4.83
CA ALA A 12 19.97 -23.79 3.70
C ALA A 12 20.20 -22.78 2.55
N ASP A 13 21.37 -22.85 1.89
CA ASP A 13 21.78 -21.91 0.85
C ASP A 13 20.76 -21.81 -0.28
N GLU A 14 20.13 -22.93 -0.65
CA GLU A 14 19.08 -22.97 -1.68
C GLU A 14 17.87 -22.10 -1.32
N ILE A 15 17.48 -22.07 -0.03
CA ILE A 15 16.38 -21.25 0.47
C ILE A 15 16.78 -19.77 0.44
N VAL A 16 18.01 -19.46 0.81
CA VAL A 16 18.56 -18.11 0.75
C VAL A 16 18.55 -17.61 -0.69
N GLU A 17 19.08 -18.39 -1.64
CA GLU A 17 19.10 -18.02 -3.04
C GLU A 17 17.68 -17.81 -3.63
N ALA A 18 16.76 -18.73 -3.34
CA ALA A 18 15.37 -18.60 -3.76
C ALA A 18 14.72 -17.34 -3.20
N THR A 19 14.93 -17.04 -1.90
CA THR A 19 14.38 -15.86 -1.23
C THR A 19 14.91 -14.57 -1.84
N LEU A 20 16.20 -14.50 -2.13
CA LEU A 20 16.81 -13.33 -2.77
C LEU A 20 16.26 -13.09 -4.19
N LYS A 21 16.05 -14.15 -4.98
CA LYS A 21 15.41 -14.04 -6.31
C LYS A 21 13.96 -13.57 -6.21
N MET A 22 13.22 -14.05 -5.21
CA MET A 22 11.86 -13.57 -4.95
C MET A 22 11.84 -12.10 -4.54
N ASP A 23 12.76 -11.67 -3.70
CA ASP A 23 12.89 -10.27 -3.29
C ASP A 23 13.19 -9.35 -4.48
N GLU A 24 14.10 -9.76 -5.36
CA GLU A 24 14.40 -9.03 -6.59
C GLU A 24 13.14 -8.88 -7.47
N LEU A 25 12.38 -9.96 -7.67
CA LEU A 25 11.13 -9.93 -8.43
C LEU A 25 10.08 -9.03 -7.75
N ALA A 26 9.93 -9.12 -6.44
CA ALA A 26 9.01 -8.27 -5.68
C ALA A 26 9.33 -6.78 -5.85
N LYS A 27 10.61 -6.41 -5.81
CA LYS A 27 11.08 -5.04 -6.06
C LYS A 27 10.76 -4.56 -7.47
N ILE A 28 10.84 -5.44 -8.48
CA ILE A 28 10.44 -5.13 -9.85
C ILE A 28 8.92 -4.91 -9.94
N LEU A 29 8.13 -5.82 -9.35
CA LEU A 29 6.66 -5.71 -9.33
C LEU A 29 6.21 -4.41 -8.67
N ARG A 30 6.74 -4.09 -7.48
CA ARG A 30 6.44 -2.85 -6.76
C ARG A 30 6.78 -1.62 -7.59
N ARG A 31 7.97 -1.56 -8.16
CA ARG A 31 8.40 -0.43 -9.01
C ARG A 31 7.48 -0.23 -10.21
N ASN A 32 7.10 -1.31 -10.90
CA ASN A 32 6.19 -1.24 -12.04
C ASN A 32 4.82 -0.71 -11.60
N ARG A 33 4.26 -1.23 -10.51
CA ARG A 33 2.99 -0.79 -9.95
C ARG A 33 3.01 0.69 -9.57
N MET A 34 4.08 1.17 -8.93
CA MET A 34 4.23 2.58 -8.59
C MET A 34 4.33 3.46 -9.83
N ASN A 35 5.04 3.03 -10.87
CA ASN A 35 5.13 3.73 -12.15
C ASN A 35 3.78 3.77 -12.90
N GLU A 36 2.93 2.74 -12.72
CA GLU A 36 1.56 2.69 -13.25
C GLU A 36 0.59 3.60 -12.49
N GLY A 37 1.00 4.18 -11.36
CA GLY A 37 0.23 5.15 -10.59
C GLY A 37 -0.38 4.60 -9.29
N ALA A 38 0.11 3.47 -8.77
CA ALA A 38 -0.28 3.02 -7.44
C ALA A 38 0.13 4.05 -6.38
N ILE A 39 -0.66 4.14 -5.31
CA ILE A 39 -0.39 5.05 -4.20
C ILE A 39 0.20 4.25 -3.05
N SER A 40 1.36 4.69 -2.54
CA SER A 40 1.99 4.08 -1.37
C SER A 40 1.59 4.84 -0.11
N PHE A 41 1.03 4.10 0.85
CA PHE A 41 0.74 4.59 2.19
C PHE A 41 1.59 3.81 3.22
N ASP A 42 2.90 3.76 2.97
CA ASP A 42 3.83 3.11 3.91
C ASP A 42 3.85 3.86 5.23
N LYS A 43 3.06 3.36 6.19
CA LYS A 43 2.92 3.98 7.50
C LYS A 43 3.78 3.28 8.54
N VAL A 44 4.34 4.10 9.41
CA VAL A 44 4.84 3.62 10.69
C VAL A 44 3.64 3.25 11.57
N GLU A 45 3.47 1.97 11.86
CA GLU A 45 2.42 1.50 12.77
C GLU A 45 2.91 1.61 14.22
N VAL A 46 2.10 2.26 15.05
CA VAL A 46 2.32 2.26 16.50
C VAL A 46 1.75 0.95 17.05
N LYS A 47 2.59 0.16 17.72
CA LYS A 47 2.22 -1.08 18.41
C LYS A 47 2.50 -0.95 19.90
N PHE A 48 1.76 -1.68 20.69
CA PHE A 48 1.93 -1.74 22.14
C PHE A 48 2.50 -3.09 22.52
N ASN A 49 3.51 -3.10 23.40
CA ASN A 49 3.88 -4.29 24.14
C ASN A 49 2.83 -4.48 25.23
N ILE A 50 2.25 -5.67 25.28
CA ILE A 50 1.21 -6.05 26.23
C ILE A 50 1.81 -7.10 27.17
N ASP A 51 1.64 -6.94 28.49
CA ASP A 51 2.06 -7.91 29.47
C ASP A 51 1.14 -9.14 29.55
N GLN A 52 1.41 -10.06 30.49
CA GLN A 52 0.61 -11.27 30.65
C GLN A 52 -0.80 -10.98 31.20
N GLU A 53 -1.00 -9.86 31.85
CA GLU A 53 -2.26 -9.38 32.41
C GLU A 53 -3.09 -8.58 31.37
N GLY A 54 -2.51 -8.27 30.20
CA GLY A 54 -3.16 -7.53 29.11
C GLY A 54 -2.97 -6.01 29.19
N GLU A 55 -2.10 -5.53 30.10
CA GLU A 55 -1.80 -4.12 30.26
C GLU A 55 -0.64 -3.67 29.35
N PRO A 56 -0.67 -2.43 28.83
CA PRO A 56 0.38 -1.92 27.95
C PRO A 56 1.64 -1.56 28.73
N GLU A 57 2.74 -2.28 28.51
CA GLU A 57 4.06 -2.02 29.11
C GLU A 57 4.88 -0.96 28.34
N GLY A 58 4.60 -0.79 27.04
CA GLY A 58 5.38 0.13 26.22
C GLY A 58 4.85 0.27 24.79
N VAL A 59 5.49 1.17 24.05
CA VAL A 59 5.16 1.47 22.65
C VAL A 59 6.36 1.20 21.77
N TYR A 60 6.13 0.56 20.62
CA TYR A 60 7.14 0.42 19.58
C TYR A 60 6.59 0.77 18.20
N PHE A 61 7.48 1.15 17.30
CA PHE A 61 7.14 1.51 15.93
C PHE A 61 7.46 0.37 14.99
N LYS A 62 6.45 -0.15 14.30
CA LYS A 62 6.61 -1.17 13.27
C LYS A 62 6.68 -0.50 11.90
N ILE A 63 7.80 -0.67 11.22
CA ILE A 63 8.03 -0.19 9.86
C ILE A 63 8.02 -1.41 8.94
N ALA A 64 7.33 -1.33 7.80
CA ALA A 64 7.39 -2.36 6.77
C ALA A 64 8.83 -2.44 6.21
N LYS A 65 9.34 -3.67 6.10
CA LYS A 65 10.68 -3.98 5.57
C LYS A 65 10.54 -4.79 4.27
N ASP A 66 11.66 -5.04 3.60
CA ASP A 66 11.69 -5.78 2.33
C ASP A 66 10.94 -7.10 2.40
N ALA A 67 11.06 -7.87 3.50
CA ALA A 67 10.31 -9.12 3.68
C ALA A 67 8.78 -8.92 3.70
N ASN A 68 8.29 -7.81 4.27
CA ASN A 68 6.87 -7.48 4.26
C ASN A 68 6.42 -7.13 2.83
N HIS A 69 7.21 -6.32 2.12
CA HIS A 69 6.93 -5.95 0.74
C HIS A 69 7.01 -7.14 -0.22
N LEU A 70 7.93 -8.09 0.02
CA LEU A 70 7.99 -9.33 -0.73
C LEU A 70 6.66 -10.09 -0.67
N ILE A 71 6.17 -10.36 0.53
CA ILE A 71 4.90 -11.08 0.71
C ILE A 71 3.73 -10.28 0.11
N GLU A 72 3.68 -8.96 0.35
CA GLU A 72 2.66 -8.08 -0.20
C GLU A 72 2.60 -8.18 -1.73
N GLU A 73 3.73 -8.01 -2.43
CA GLU A 73 3.74 -7.99 -3.90
C GLU A 73 3.35 -9.35 -4.51
N PHE A 74 3.75 -10.46 -3.92
CA PHE A 74 3.31 -11.79 -4.39
C PHE A 74 1.84 -12.03 -4.11
N MET A 75 1.30 -11.57 -2.99
CA MET A 75 -0.12 -11.61 -2.70
C MET A 75 -0.92 -10.76 -3.68
N LEU A 76 -0.46 -9.53 -3.96
CA LEU A 76 -1.08 -8.64 -4.94
C LEU A 76 -1.03 -9.26 -6.35
N LEU A 77 0.09 -9.88 -6.72
CA LEU A 77 0.23 -10.56 -8.00
C LEU A 77 -0.79 -11.71 -8.15
N ALA A 78 -0.91 -12.58 -7.15
CA ALA A 78 -1.87 -13.68 -7.15
C ALA A 78 -3.31 -13.17 -7.26
N ASN A 79 -3.68 -12.21 -6.43
CA ASN A 79 -5.01 -11.59 -6.41
C ASN A 79 -5.36 -10.92 -7.75
N ARG A 80 -4.43 -10.16 -8.33
CA ARG A 80 -4.57 -9.52 -9.64
C ARG A 80 -4.74 -10.56 -10.75
N LYS A 81 -3.87 -11.57 -10.80
CA LYS A 81 -3.85 -12.57 -11.89
C LYS A 81 -5.10 -13.43 -11.92
N VAL A 82 -5.63 -13.82 -10.77
CA VAL A 82 -6.90 -14.57 -10.69
C VAL A 82 -8.08 -13.70 -11.14
N ALA A 83 -8.15 -12.46 -10.64
CA ALA A 83 -9.21 -11.53 -11.04
C ALA A 83 -9.17 -11.21 -12.54
N GLU A 84 -7.98 -10.99 -13.10
CA GLU A 84 -7.77 -10.77 -14.54
C GLU A 84 -8.17 -11.99 -15.38
N TYR A 85 -7.75 -13.19 -14.96
CA TYR A 85 -8.06 -14.44 -15.66
C TYR A 85 -9.57 -14.68 -15.77
N ILE A 86 -10.31 -14.52 -14.67
CA ILE A 86 -11.75 -14.73 -14.65
C ILE A 86 -12.48 -13.59 -15.38
N GLY A 87 -12.05 -12.35 -15.18
CA GLY A 87 -12.65 -11.18 -15.80
C GLY A 87 -12.54 -11.20 -17.33
N LYS A 88 -11.39 -11.59 -17.88
CA LYS A 88 -11.20 -11.75 -19.33
C LYS A 88 -12.09 -12.83 -19.94
N GLN A 89 -12.54 -13.81 -19.15
CA GLN A 89 -13.51 -14.82 -19.58
C GLN A 89 -14.96 -14.33 -19.47
N LYS A 90 -15.19 -13.10 -19.00
CA LYS A 90 -16.53 -12.51 -18.77
C LYS A 90 -17.41 -13.37 -17.85
N LYS A 91 -16.79 -14.11 -16.92
CA LYS A 91 -17.50 -14.87 -15.90
C LYS A 91 -17.85 -13.99 -14.72
N THR A 92 -18.95 -14.28 -14.05
CA THR A 92 -19.32 -13.62 -12.80
C THR A 92 -18.23 -13.84 -11.75
N PHE A 93 -17.74 -12.77 -11.17
CA PHE A 93 -16.71 -12.80 -10.14
C PHE A 93 -16.91 -11.65 -9.15
N ILE A 94 -16.34 -11.77 -7.96
CA ILE A 94 -16.36 -10.70 -6.95
C ILE A 94 -15.02 -9.98 -6.99
N TYR A 95 -15.05 -8.71 -7.40
CA TYR A 95 -13.89 -7.83 -7.46
C TYR A 95 -13.78 -7.00 -6.18
N ARG A 96 -12.58 -6.70 -5.76
CA ARG A 96 -12.30 -5.65 -4.77
C ARG A 96 -12.02 -4.37 -5.55
N ILE A 97 -13.02 -3.51 -5.65
CA ILE A 97 -12.95 -2.28 -6.43
C ILE A 97 -12.60 -1.08 -5.54
N HIS A 98 -11.90 -0.12 -6.12
CA HIS A 98 -11.54 1.14 -5.46
C HIS A 98 -11.65 2.27 -6.47
N ASP A 99 -12.62 3.12 -6.25
CA ASP A 99 -12.89 4.26 -7.12
C ASP A 99 -11.87 5.38 -6.90
N GLU A 100 -11.88 6.35 -7.77
CA GLU A 100 -11.05 7.54 -7.70
C GLU A 100 -11.28 8.33 -6.41
N PRO A 101 -10.29 9.15 -6.01
CA PRO A 101 -10.46 10.07 -4.88
C PRO A 101 -11.66 11.02 -5.10
N ASN A 102 -12.30 11.39 -4.00
CA ASN A 102 -13.39 12.35 -4.05
C ASN A 102 -12.84 13.77 -4.26
N GLU A 103 -13.31 14.46 -5.31
CA GLU A 103 -12.80 15.77 -5.72
C GLU A 103 -12.99 16.83 -4.63
N ASP A 104 -14.15 16.90 -3.98
CA ASP A 104 -14.40 17.86 -2.90
C ASP A 104 -13.42 17.69 -1.74
N LYS A 105 -13.07 16.42 -1.44
CA LYS A 105 -12.11 16.12 -0.39
C LYS A 105 -10.67 16.46 -0.81
N LEU A 106 -10.33 16.31 -2.09
CA LEU A 106 -9.03 16.74 -2.62
C LEU A 106 -8.91 18.27 -2.55
N ILE A 107 -9.96 19.01 -2.88
CA ILE A 107 -10.01 20.47 -2.75
C ILE A 107 -9.86 20.87 -1.27
N ALA A 108 -10.59 20.21 -0.37
CA ALA A 108 -10.46 20.46 1.06
C ALA A 108 -9.06 20.18 1.58
N MET A 109 -8.44 19.08 1.14
CA MET A 109 -7.04 18.74 1.45
C MET A 109 -6.10 19.82 0.92
N GLN A 110 -6.25 20.25 -0.35
CA GLN A 110 -5.44 21.30 -0.97
C GLN A 110 -5.46 22.60 -0.15
N ASN A 111 -6.63 22.99 0.34
CA ASN A 111 -6.78 24.19 1.18
C ASN A 111 -6.04 24.10 2.52
N VAL A 112 -5.88 22.90 3.05
CA VAL A 112 -5.10 22.69 4.29
C VAL A 112 -3.62 22.67 4.00
N ILE A 113 -3.17 21.86 3.02
CA ILE A 113 -1.74 21.70 2.73
C ILE A 113 -1.11 22.97 2.16
N ALA A 114 -1.89 23.83 1.49
CA ALA A 114 -1.44 25.12 1.00
C ALA A 114 -0.93 26.04 2.13
N LYS A 115 -1.45 25.89 3.36
CA LYS A 115 -0.97 26.65 4.54
C LYS A 115 0.45 26.24 4.95
N PHE A 116 0.91 25.07 4.53
CA PHE A 116 2.27 24.58 4.72
C PHE A 116 3.16 24.78 3.49
N GLY A 117 2.62 25.40 2.42
CA GLY A 117 3.35 25.66 1.18
C GLY A 117 3.29 24.53 0.15
N TYR A 118 2.53 23.45 0.42
CA TYR A 118 2.40 22.30 -0.48
C TYR A 118 1.26 22.47 -1.48
N LYS A 119 1.39 21.78 -2.62
CA LYS A 119 0.37 21.74 -3.67
C LYS A 119 0.24 20.33 -4.22
N ILE A 120 -0.99 19.96 -4.60
CA ILE A 120 -1.28 18.75 -5.38
C ILE A 120 -1.90 19.15 -6.73
N ASP A 121 -1.57 18.38 -7.78
CA ASP A 121 -2.21 18.53 -9.08
C ASP A 121 -3.29 17.44 -9.24
N PHE A 122 -4.52 17.86 -9.42
CA PHE A 122 -5.67 16.98 -9.59
C PHE A 122 -6.49 17.29 -10.85
N ARG A 123 -5.86 17.93 -11.85
CA ARG A 123 -6.51 18.25 -13.14
C ARG A 123 -6.80 17.00 -13.96
N ASN A 124 -5.94 15.99 -13.88
CA ASN A 124 -6.10 14.71 -14.57
C ASN A 124 -5.93 13.56 -13.59
N LYS A 125 -6.62 12.44 -13.84
CA LYS A 125 -6.61 11.26 -12.99
C LYS A 125 -5.19 10.69 -12.72
N GLY A 126 -4.35 10.62 -13.75
CA GLY A 126 -2.97 10.16 -13.62
C GLY A 126 -2.06 11.12 -12.86
N ASP A 127 -2.44 12.40 -12.76
CA ASP A 127 -1.66 13.40 -12.06
C ASP A 127 -1.94 13.37 -10.56
N ILE A 128 -3.14 12.95 -10.14
CA ILE A 128 -3.52 12.85 -8.72
C ILE A 128 -2.61 11.88 -7.97
N SER A 129 -2.46 10.65 -8.46
CA SER A 129 -1.65 9.64 -7.77
C SER A 129 -0.17 10.02 -7.73
N LYS A 130 0.36 10.55 -8.84
CA LYS A 130 1.75 11.03 -8.90
C LYS A 130 1.98 12.19 -7.94
N SER A 131 1.05 13.14 -7.93
CA SER A 131 1.13 14.33 -7.08
C SER A 131 1.00 13.97 -5.60
N LEU A 132 0.12 13.02 -5.26
CA LEU A 132 0.00 12.51 -3.88
C LEU A 132 1.26 11.76 -3.45
N ASN A 133 1.82 10.88 -4.30
CA ASN A 133 3.06 10.16 -3.99
C ASN A 133 4.23 11.14 -3.78
N ALA A 134 4.38 12.13 -4.67
CA ALA A 134 5.40 13.16 -4.54
C ALA A 134 5.25 13.97 -3.25
N LEU A 135 4.01 14.34 -2.90
CA LEU A 135 3.73 15.05 -1.65
C LEU A 135 4.09 14.20 -0.43
N MET A 136 3.71 12.91 -0.41
CA MET A 136 4.02 12.01 0.71
C MET A 136 5.53 11.79 0.87
N GLU A 137 6.26 11.71 -0.24
CA GLU A 137 7.73 11.64 -0.22
C GLU A 137 8.34 12.95 0.32
N GLU A 138 7.83 14.10 -0.15
CA GLU A 138 8.31 15.42 0.27
C GLU A 138 8.10 15.68 1.76
N VAL A 139 7.00 15.21 2.34
CA VAL A 139 6.68 15.42 3.78
C VAL A 139 7.28 14.35 4.69
N SER A 140 7.89 13.32 4.12
CA SER A 140 8.47 12.21 4.89
C SER A 140 9.47 12.73 5.93
N GLY A 141 9.28 12.33 7.20
CA GLY A 141 10.09 12.75 8.33
C GLY A 141 9.82 14.18 8.84
N LYS A 142 8.91 14.95 8.21
CA LYS A 142 8.52 16.28 8.67
C LYS A 142 7.40 16.21 9.73
N LYS A 143 7.24 17.28 10.50
CA LYS A 143 6.25 17.35 11.59
C LYS A 143 4.80 17.20 11.11
N GLU A 144 4.51 17.72 9.91
CA GLU A 144 3.19 17.68 9.26
C GLU A 144 2.88 16.39 8.54
N GLN A 145 3.81 15.44 8.44
CA GLN A 145 3.63 14.18 7.71
C GLN A 145 2.33 13.46 8.11
N ASN A 146 2.13 13.20 9.39
CA ASN A 146 0.95 12.46 9.87
C ASN A 146 -0.39 13.15 9.52
N LEU A 147 -0.42 14.49 9.53
CA LEU A 147 -1.58 15.26 9.12
C LEU A 147 -1.86 15.05 7.63
N ILE A 148 -0.83 15.21 6.81
CA ILE A 148 -0.94 15.13 5.35
C ILE A 148 -1.30 13.72 4.91
N ASP A 149 -0.66 12.70 5.45
CA ASP A 149 -0.99 11.28 5.20
C ASP A 149 -2.46 10.98 5.57
N THR A 150 -2.93 11.50 6.70
CA THR A 150 -4.31 11.33 7.14
C THR A 150 -5.29 12.00 6.19
N LEU A 151 -4.99 13.20 5.71
CA LEU A 151 -5.82 13.92 4.75
C LEU A 151 -5.85 13.20 3.40
N ALA A 152 -4.71 12.73 2.92
CA ALA A 152 -4.60 11.96 1.69
C ALA A 152 -5.47 10.69 1.75
N ILE A 153 -5.35 9.89 2.81
CA ILE A 153 -6.19 8.69 2.99
C ILE A 153 -7.68 9.04 3.06
N ARG A 154 -8.05 10.10 3.76
CA ARG A 154 -9.46 10.53 3.87
C ARG A 154 -10.04 11.08 2.57
N SER A 155 -9.20 11.55 1.65
CA SER A 155 -9.64 11.95 0.32
C SER A 155 -9.96 10.78 -0.59
N MET A 156 -9.40 9.59 -0.29
CA MET A 156 -9.67 8.38 -1.05
C MET A 156 -11.10 7.90 -0.90
N SER A 157 -11.60 7.27 -1.95
CA SER A 157 -12.83 6.47 -1.90
C SER A 157 -12.63 5.23 -1.05
N LYS A 158 -13.70 4.63 -0.55
CA LYS A 158 -13.59 3.36 0.19
C LYS A 158 -13.60 2.20 -0.79
N ALA A 159 -12.62 1.31 -0.68
CA ALA A 159 -12.67 0.06 -1.42
C ALA A 159 -13.84 -0.81 -0.95
N LYS A 160 -14.53 -1.46 -1.90
CA LYS A 160 -15.68 -2.33 -1.63
C LYS A 160 -15.64 -3.56 -2.55
N TYR A 161 -16.40 -4.59 -2.19
CA TYR A 161 -16.62 -5.73 -3.08
C TYR A 161 -17.80 -5.47 -4.01
N SER A 162 -17.67 -5.86 -5.28
CA SER A 162 -18.69 -5.73 -6.30
C SER A 162 -18.53 -6.80 -7.37
N THR A 163 -19.62 -7.16 -8.04
CA THR A 163 -19.59 -7.94 -9.28
C THR A 163 -19.24 -7.08 -10.50
N ASP A 164 -19.45 -5.77 -10.40
CA ASP A 164 -19.09 -4.81 -11.44
C ASP A 164 -17.64 -4.36 -11.22
N ASN A 165 -16.81 -4.61 -12.24
CA ASN A 165 -15.40 -4.24 -12.18
C ASN A 165 -15.18 -2.82 -12.71
N ILE A 166 -14.71 -1.93 -11.85
CA ILE A 166 -14.25 -0.58 -12.21
C ILE A 166 -12.74 -0.39 -11.98
N GLY A 167 -12.03 -1.49 -11.67
CA GLY A 167 -10.63 -1.45 -11.29
C GLY A 167 -10.39 -1.07 -9.82
N HIS A 168 -9.12 -0.94 -9.48
CA HIS A 168 -8.68 -0.56 -8.14
C HIS A 168 -7.69 0.60 -8.21
N TYR A 169 -8.19 1.83 -8.08
CA TYR A 169 -7.42 3.06 -8.26
C TYR A 169 -6.14 3.09 -7.42
N GLY A 170 -6.23 2.84 -6.11
CA GLY A 170 -5.07 2.93 -5.22
C GLY A 170 -3.96 1.92 -5.50
N LEU A 171 -4.26 0.82 -6.21
CA LEU A 171 -3.28 -0.19 -6.64
C LEU A 171 -2.87 -0.05 -8.11
N ALA A 172 -3.52 0.83 -8.87
CA ALA A 172 -3.37 0.96 -10.33
C ALA A 172 -3.62 -0.36 -11.06
N PHE A 173 -4.67 -1.11 -10.68
CA PHE A 173 -5.04 -2.38 -11.29
C PHE A 173 -6.39 -2.30 -11.98
N ASP A 174 -6.47 -2.76 -13.24
CA ASP A 174 -7.73 -2.91 -13.97
C ASP A 174 -8.60 -4.04 -13.41
N TYR A 175 -7.99 -5.08 -12.85
CA TYR A 175 -8.64 -6.22 -12.23
C TYR A 175 -8.01 -6.51 -10.89
N TYR A 176 -8.83 -6.58 -9.84
CA TYR A 176 -8.35 -6.97 -8.52
C TYR A 176 -9.46 -7.63 -7.71
N SER A 177 -9.11 -8.67 -6.98
CA SER A 177 -9.95 -9.26 -5.94
C SER A 177 -9.07 -9.64 -4.75
N HIS A 178 -9.46 -9.27 -3.55
CA HIS A 178 -8.69 -9.59 -2.36
C HIS A 178 -9.29 -10.84 -1.72
N PHE A 179 -8.70 -11.99 -2.00
CA PHE A 179 -9.11 -13.29 -1.48
C PHE A 179 -7.99 -14.01 -0.71
N THR A 180 -6.77 -13.49 -0.76
CA THR A 180 -5.66 -13.95 0.07
C THR A 180 -5.47 -12.97 1.23
N SER A 181 -5.17 -13.50 2.42
CA SER A 181 -4.74 -12.69 3.57
C SER A 181 -3.27 -12.97 3.86
N PRO A 182 -2.48 -11.95 4.21
CA PRO A 182 -1.13 -12.16 4.68
C PRO A 182 -1.11 -12.87 6.03
#